data_ef100e771978620d54f0fca4396276bd
#
_entry.id   ef100e771978620d54f0fca4396276bd
#
_cell.length_a   1.000
_cell.length_b   1.000
_cell.length_c   1.000
_cell.angle_alpha   90.00
_cell.angle_beta   90.00
_cell.angle_gamma   90.00
#
_symmetry.space_group_name_H-M   'P 1'
#
loop_
_entity.id
_entity.type
_entity.pdbx_description
1 polymer ?
#
loop_
_entity_poly.entity_id
_entity_poly.type
_entity_poly.pdbx_seq_one_letter_code
_entity_poly.pdbx_strand_id
1 'polypeptide(L)'
;MGLDCYIFRAKTKKVFEDENWYDKVEEVWYARKFWDLIHNMSFIKNVEEDCGDFIMLTMDDIEEMLQFVAHNRDYFDGFKTVPQLCEIIANFEQDYEDGWHYYFHYSY
;
A
#
# COMPACT_ATOMS: atom_id res chain seq x y z
N MET A 1 13.10 6.46 15.08
CA MET A 1 11.75 6.57 14.49
C MET A 1 11.71 5.79 13.19
N GLY A 2 10.72 4.96 13.05
CA GLY A 2 10.55 4.16 11.84
C GLY A 2 9.55 4.78 10.89
N LEU A 3 9.71 4.47 9.62
CA LEU A 3 8.72 4.72 8.60
C LEU A 3 7.84 3.48 8.50
N ASP A 4 6.53 3.66 8.53
CA ASP A 4 5.56 2.59 8.35
C ASP A 4 4.82 2.77 7.03
N CYS A 5 4.77 1.72 6.22
CA CYS A 5 4.08 1.70 4.94
C CYS A 5 2.92 0.71 5.01
N TYR A 6 1.78 1.11 4.46
CA TYR A 6 0.55 0.32 4.51
C TYR A 6 -0.13 0.27 3.14
N ILE A 7 -0.84 -0.82 2.88
CA ILE A 7 -1.91 -0.83 1.88
C ILE A 7 -3.20 -1.16 2.62
N PHE A 8 -4.18 -0.29 2.48
CA PHE A 8 -5.52 -0.47 3.03
C PHE A 8 -6.51 -0.74 1.91
N ARG A 9 -7.52 -1.56 2.20
CA ARG A 9 -8.63 -1.82 1.30
C ARG A 9 -9.88 -1.14 1.84
N ALA A 10 -10.53 -0.33 1.02
CA ALA A 10 -11.72 0.41 1.42
C ALA A 10 -12.66 0.64 0.24
N LYS A 11 -13.93 0.86 0.50
CA LYS A 11 -14.95 1.14 -0.53
C LYS A 11 -14.85 2.55 -1.09
N THR A 12 -14.40 3.51 -0.30
CA THR A 12 -14.29 4.91 -0.70
C THR A 12 -13.17 5.60 0.08
N LYS A 13 -12.54 6.60 -0.55
CA LYS A 13 -11.50 7.40 0.10
C LYS A 13 -12.08 8.23 1.27
N LYS A 14 -13.36 8.54 1.24
CA LYS A 14 -14.00 9.34 2.31
C LYS A 14 -13.92 8.66 3.69
N VAL A 15 -13.78 7.34 3.73
CA VAL A 15 -13.68 6.62 5.00
C VAL A 15 -12.49 7.10 5.82
N PHE A 16 -11.42 7.53 5.18
CA PHE A 16 -10.20 7.99 5.85
C PHE A 16 -10.35 9.36 6.53
N GLU A 17 -11.44 10.08 6.25
CA GLU A 17 -11.77 11.34 6.89
C GLU A 17 -12.45 11.15 8.25
N ASP A 18 -12.91 9.93 8.54
CA ASP A 18 -13.58 9.58 9.79
C ASP A 18 -12.55 9.36 10.90
N GLU A 19 -12.88 9.78 12.13
CA GLU A 19 -12.00 9.56 13.28
C GLU A 19 -11.72 8.08 13.53
N ASN A 20 -12.68 7.23 13.22
CA ASN A 20 -12.57 5.79 13.42
C ASN A 20 -12.27 5.04 12.09
N TRP A 21 -11.60 5.71 11.16
CA TRP A 21 -11.36 5.13 9.83
C TRP A 21 -10.65 3.78 9.88
N TYR A 22 -9.74 3.58 10.83
CA TYR A 22 -8.97 2.35 10.93
C TYR A 22 -9.87 1.12 11.15
N ASP A 23 -10.98 1.29 11.88
CA ASP A 23 -11.94 0.21 12.13
C ASP A 23 -12.84 -0.09 10.91
N LYS A 24 -12.85 0.80 9.92
CA LYS A 24 -13.73 0.71 8.74
C LYS A 24 -12.99 0.23 7.49
N VAL A 25 -11.69 0.05 7.56
CA VAL A 25 -10.86 -0.39 6.45
C VAL A 25 -10.15 -1.69 6.82
N GLU A 26 -9.61 -2.35 5.81
CA GLU A 26 -8.85 -3.58 6.01
C GLU A 26 -7.39 -3.33 5.64
N GLU A 27 -6.48 -3.57 6.59
CA GLU A 27 -5.06 -3.52 6.33
C GLU A 27 -4.66 -4.83 5.65
N VAL A 28 -4.22 -4.75 4.39
CA VAL A 28 -3.90 -5.93 3.58
C VAL A 28 -2.40 -6.10 3.36
N TRP A 29 -1.60 -5.08 3.69
CA TRP A 29 -0.15 -5.13 3.56
C TRP A 29 0.48 -4.13 4.51
N TYR A 30 1.62 -4.51 5.10
CA TYR A 30 2.38 -3.66 6.03
C TYR A 30 3.86 -3.92 5.86
N ALA A 31 4.66 -2.84 5.83
CA ALA A 31 6.11 -2.92 5.82
C ALA A 31 6.71 -1.75 6.59
N ARG A 32 7.85 -1.98 7.22
CA ARG A 32 8.50 -1.01 8.09
C ARG A 32 9.91 -0.68 7.59
N LYS A 33 10.30 0.60 7.68
CA LYS A 33 11.65 1.10 7.37
C LYS A 33 12.02 1.14 5.88
N PHE A 34 11.10 1.56 5.01
CA PHE A 34 11.35 1.48 3.57
C PHE A 34 11.31 2.82 2.86
N TRP A 35 12.24 3.70 3.22
CA TRP A 35 12.44 4.96 2.50
C TRP A 35 12.73 4.70 1.02
N ASP A 36 13.50 3.65 0.72
CA ASP A 36 13.83 3.32 -0.66
C ASP A 36 12.59 2.96 -1.48
N LEU A 37 11.60 2.31 -0.89
CA LEU A 37 10.33 2.03 -1.55
C LEU A 37 9.65 3.32 -1.96
N ILE A 38 9.51 4.25 -1.03
CA ILE A 38 8.81 5.51 -1.27
C ILE A 38 9.51 6.31 -2.36
N HIS A 39 10.84 6.40 -2.32
CA HIS A 39 11.60 7.17 -3.29
C HIS A 39 11.63 6.58 -4.69
N ASN A 40 11.31 5.29 -4.83
CA ASN A 40 11.40 4.59 -6.12
C ASN A 40 10.04 4.30 -6.76
N MET A 41 8.94 4.56 -6.07
CA MET A 41 7.61 4.30 -6.62
C MET A 41 7.11 5.47 -7.44
N SER A 42 6.67 5.20 -8.68
CA SER A 42 6.23 6.24 -9.60
C SER A 42 4.95 6.94 -9.18
N PHE A 43 4.11 6.28 -8.39
CA PHE A 43 2.86 6.85 -7.92
C PHE A 43 3.04 7.81 -6.73
N ILE A 44 4.22 7.85 -6.12
CA ILE A 44 4.54 8.78 -5.03
C ILE A 44 5.35 9.93 -5.62
N LYS A 45 4.67 11.02 -5.96
CA LYS A 45 5.30 12.15 -6.66
C LYS A 45 5.90 13.20 -5.73
N ASN A 46 5.28 13.41 -4.58
CA ASN A 46 5.70 14.41 -3.59
C ASN A 46 5.93 13.73 -2.25
N VAL A 47 7.10 13.12 -2.10
CA VAL A 47 7.42 12.27 -0.95
C VAL A 47 7.18 12.95 0.40
N GLU A 48 7.48 14.23 0.51
CA GLU A 48 7.29 14.96 1.77
C GLU A 48 5.84 15.38 2.00
N GLU A 49 5.11 15.69 0.91
CA GLU A 49 3.73 16.18 1.00
C GLU A 49 2.71 15.05 1.08
N ASP A 50 3.03 13.90 0.49
CA ASP A 50 2.13 12.76 0.46
C ASP A 50 2.08 12.01 1.79
N CYS A 51 2.98 12.31 2.71
CA CYS A 51 2.96 11.70 4.04
C CYS A 51 1.66 12.06 4.75
N GLY A 52 0.90 11.03 5.14
CA GLY A 52 -0.42 11.22 5.73
C GLY A 52 -1.56 11.19 4.72
N ASP A 53 -1.27 11.22 3.43
CA ASP A 53 -2.29 11.06 2.39
C ASP A 53 -2.52 9.57 2.10
N PHE A 54 -3.63 9.28 1.45
CA PHE A 54 -4.03 7.93 1.05
C PHE A 54 -4.10 7.89 -0.47
N ILE A 55 -3.13 7.22 -1.08
CA ILE A 55 -2.95 7.21 -2.54
C ILE A 55 -3.64 5.98 -3.12
N MET A 56 -4.66 6.19 -3.97
CA MET A 56 -5.34 5.09 -4.64
C MET A 56 -4.39 4.40 -5.61
N LEU A 57 -4.29 3.08 -5.49
CA LEU A 57 -3.39 2.27 -6.29
C LEU A 57 -4.12 1.63 -7.47
N THR A 58 -3.43 1.61 -8.62
CA THR A 58 -3.83 0.80 -9.77
C THR A 58 -3.14 -0.56 -9.69
N MET A 59 -3.56 -1.49 -10.56
CA MET A 59 -2.88 -2.78 -10.69
C MET A 59 -1.40 -2.58 -11.02
N ASP A 60 -1.09 -1.67 -11.93
CA ASP A 60 0.30 -1.38 -12.32
C ASP A 60 1.13 -0.89 -11.14
N ASP A 61 0.55 -0.08 -10.28
CA ASP A 61 1.22 0.43 -9.08
C ASP A 61 1.59 -0.71 -8.13
N ILE A 62 0.68 -1.65 -7.94
CA ILE A 62 0.91 -2.80 -7.05
C ILE A 62 1.96 -3.74 -7.65
N GLU A 63 1.93 -3.94 -8.97
CA GLU A 63 2.96 -4.74 -9.65
C GLU A 63 4.34 -4.09 -9.54
N GLU A 64 4.42 -2.76 -9.62
CA GLU A 64 5.66 -2.03 -9.42
C GLU A 64 6.21 -2.25 -8.01
N MET A 65 5.34 -2.20 -7.00
CA MET A 65 5.70 -2.49 -5.62
C MET A 65 6.22 -3.92 -5.47
N LEU A 66 5.53 -4.88 -6.09
CA LEU A 66 5.92 -6.29 -6.02
C LEU A 66 7.31 -6.50 -6.60
N GLN A 67 7.60 -5.91 -7.76
CA GLN A 67 8.92 -6.03 -8.38
C GLN A 67 10.02 -5.46 -7.49
N PHE A 68 9.77 -4.29 -6.91
CA PHE A 68 10.75 -3.66 -6.02
C PHE A 68 10.99 -4.50 -4.76
N VAL A 69 9.92 -4.95 -4.11
CA VAL A 69 10.01 -5.75 -2.88
C VAL A 69 10.68 -7.09 -3.16
N ALA A 70 10.36 -7.73 -4.29
CA ALA A 70 10.95 -9.02 -4.67
C ALA A 70 12.45 -8.92 -4.92
N HIS A 71 12.91 -7.80 -5.49
CA HIS A 71 14.33 -7.56 -5.72
C HIS A 71 15.11 -7.20 -4.45
N ASN A 72 14.41 -6.81 -3.39
CA ASN A 72 15.00 -6.36 -2.13
C ASN A 72 14.55 -7.22 -0.95
N ARG A 73 14.42 -8.53 -1.15
CA ARG A 73 13.88 -9.47 -0.16
C ARG A 73 14.59 -9.44 1.18
N ASP A 74 15.89 -9.17 1.18
CA ASP A 74 16.67 -9.14 2.42
C ASP A 74 16.31 -7.93 3.29
N TYR A 75 15.84 -6.85 2.67
CA TYR A 75 15.37 -5.66 3.35
C TYR A 75 13.94 -5.80 3.86
N PHE A 76 13.12 -6.49 3.08
CA PHE A 76 11.73 -6.74 3.41
C PHE A 76 11.60 -8.16 3.92
N ASP A 77 10.66 -8.41 4.80
CA ASP A 77 10.30 -9.77 5.14
C ASP A 77 9.61 -10.41 3.94
N GLY A 78 10.41 -10.93 3.01
CA GLY A 78 9.93 -11.47 1.75
C GLY A 78 9.01 -12.68 1.90
N PHE A 79 9.07 -13.35 3.05
CA PHE A 79 8.16 -14.46 3.34
C PHE A 79 6.73 -13.99 3.57
N LYS A 80 6.55 -12.74 3.99
CA LYS A 80 5.24 -12.18 4.29
C LYS A 80 4.82 -11.13 3.27
N THR A 81 5.71 -10.19 2.95
CA THR A 81 5.36 -9.04 2.11
C THR A 81 5.13 -9.40 0.66
N VAL A 82 5.94 -10.29 0.08
CA VAL A 82 5.77 -10.71 -1.33
C VAL A 82 4.48 -11.51 -1.52
N PRO A 83 4.19 -12.56 -0.73
CA PRO A 83 2.92 -13.29 -0.86
C PRO A 83 1.69 -12.41 -0.69
N GLN A 84 1.73 -11.44 0.21
CA GLN A 84 0.60 -10.52 0.42
C GLN A 84 0.35 -9.66 -0.83
N LEU A 85 1.41 -9.15 -1.46
CA LEU A 85 1.27 -8.39 -2.71
C LEU A 85 0.73 -9.26 -3.84
N CYS A 86 1.19 -10.49 -3.94
CA CYS A 86 0.68 -11.45 -4.93
C CYS A 86 -0.81 -11.73 -4.72
N GLU A 87 -1.26 -11.86 -3.48
CA GLU A 87 -2.66 -12.07 -3.15
C GLU A 87 -3.51 -10.86 -3.55
N ILE A 88 -3.04 -9.65 -3.29
CA ILE A 88 -3.73 -8.43 -3.71
C ILE A 88 -3.90 -8.41 -5.23
N ILE A 89 -2.84 -8.71 -5.97
CA ILE A 89 -2.89 -8.75 -7.44
C ILE A 89 -3.89 -9.81 -7.93
N ALA A 90 -3.88 -10.99 -7.32
CA ALA A 90 -4.78 -12.07 -7.71
C ALA A 90 -6.25 -11.72 -7.51
N ASN A 91 -6.57 -10.90 -6.52
CA ASN A 91 -7.94 -10.55 -6.18
C ASN A 91 -8.37 -9.16 -6.70
N PHE A 92 -7.46 -8.43 -7.34
CA PHE A 92 -7.66 -7.02 -7.66
C PHE A 92 -8.90 -6.77 -8.53
N GLU A 93 -9.04 -7.54 -9.62
CA GLU A 93 -10.16 -7.34 -10.55
C GLU A 93 -11.51 -7.63 -9.89
N GLN A 94 -11.58 -8.71 -9.12
CA GLN A 94 -12.80 -9.07 -8.43
C GLN A 94 -13.15 -8.05 -7.35
N ASP A 95 -12.16 -7.60 -6.60
CA ASP A 95 -12.35 -6.58 -5.57
C ASP A 95 -12.81 -5.26 -6.18
N TYR A 96 -12.24 -4.88 -7.32
CA TYR A 96 -12.64 -3.67 -8.03
C TYR A 96 -14.10 -3.73 -8.47
N GLU A 97 -14.54 -4.87 -9.02
CA GLU A 97 -15.94 -5.08 -9.40
C GLU A 97 -16.87 -5.00 -8.20
N ASP A 98 -16.42 -5.47 -7.03
CA ASP A 98 -17.17 -5.43 -5.78
C ASP A 98 -17.16 -4.05 -5.12
N GLY A 99 -16.47 -3.08 -5.73
CA GLY A 99 -16.41 -1.71 -5.24
C GLY A 99 -15.27 -1.43 -4.27
N TRP A 100 -14.34 -2.37 -4.11
CA TRP A 100 -13.17 -2.18 -3.26
C TRP A 100 -12.05 -1.49 -4.02
N HIS A 101 -11.32 -0.63 -3.30
CA HIS A 101 -10.12 0.04 -3.80
C HIS A 101 -8.98 -0.15 -2.82
N TYR A 102 -7.76 -0.11 -3.32
CA TYR A 102 -6.55 -0.22 -2.53
C TYR A 102 -5.89 1.14 -2.40
N TYR A 103 -5.46 1.50 -1.19
CA TYR A 103 -4.85 2.79 -0.89
C TYR A 103 -3.51 2.58 -0.20
N PHE A 104 -2.49 3.26 -0.70
CA PHE A 104 -1.16 3.29 -0.10
C PHE A 104 -1.07 4.45 0.88
N HIS A 105 -0.48 4.20 2.03
CA HIS A 105 -0.26 5.21 3.05
C HIS A 105 1.08 4.95 3.73
N TYR A 106 1.82 6.01 4.01
CA TYR A 106 3.03 5.90 4.81
C TYR A 106 3.06 6.98 5.89
N SER A 107 3.67 6.66 7.01
CA SER A 107 3.78 7.59 8.12
C SER A 107 5.12 7.41 8.84
N TYR A 108 5.60 8.50 9.38
CA TYR A 108 6.82 8.48 10.16
C TYR A 108 6.59 7.92 11.56
#